data_8a319d9ce7e897adb0d75a89a6de02bd
#
_entry.id   8a319d9ce7e897adb0d75a89a6de02bd
#
_cell.length_a   1.000
_cell.length_b   1.000
_cell.length_c   1.000
_cell.angle_alpha   90.00
_cell.angle_beta   90.00
_cell.angle_gamma   90.00
#
_symmetry.space_group_name_H-M   'P 1'
#
loop_
_entity.id
_entity.type
_entity.pdbx_description
1 polymer ?
#
loop_
_entity_poly.entity_id
_entity_poly.type
_entity_poly.pdbx_seq_one_letter_code
_entity_poly.pdbx_strand_id
1 'polypeptide(L)'
;MTPSAGLHGNLSKNLWRYNHMKKYFNLQLFDTDVNIIDRSGAESLIPEDRAAEIIQGAIAQSTVLSMGRRLANMTAAQSRLPVLDALPVAYFVNGDAGQKKTTKQAWDKKVIYAEEIAVIVPIPEAVLDDAEYDIWGEVRPRLQEAFGQVIDAAVLFGTDKPATWREGLVPSAVAAGATKALSADLYTDLLGEGGVISKVEESGYFVTGHAADISMRAKLRGLKDGNERPLFLSSMQNTGNYSLDGSAINFPRNGAFDKAQALLISGDFSQLVYSIRQDITFKLFTEGVVQNTDGSIAYNLMQNDMVALRAVMRLGWEIPNPVNAMAKDKTKRFPFAVLTPGA
;
A
#
# COMPACT_ATOMS: atom_id res chain seq x y z
N MET A 1 -48.31 -34.29 69.93
CA MET A 1 -47.75 -35.40 70.72
C MET A 1 -46.25 -35.38 70.57
N THR A 2 -45.59 -34.95 71.60
CA THR A 2 -44.17 -35.17 71.92
C THR A 2 -43.87 -36.67 72.05
N PRO A 3 -42.66 -37.20 72.28
CA PRO A 3 -41.37 -36.57 72.61
C PRO A 3 -40.18 -37.25 71.88
N SER A 4 -39.05 -36.74 71.94
CA SER A 4 -37.92 -36.69 72.87
C SER A 4 -36.66 -37.42 72.45
N ALA A 5 -35.61 -36.91 72.98
CA ALA A 5 -34.29 -37.45 73.28
C ALA A 5 -33.27 -37.49 72.10
N GLY A 6 -32.21 -36.78 72.11
CA GLY A 6 -31.25 -36.63 73.21
C GLY A 6 -29.98 -37.38 72.80
N LEU A 7 -28.92 -36.67 72.51
CA LEU A 7 -27.55 -37.18 72.69
C LEU A 7 -26.57 -35.99 72.69
N HIS A 8 -26.30 -35.48 73.83
CA HIS A 8 -25.10 -34.79 74.22
C HIS A 8 -23.92 -35.76 74.13
N GLY A 9 -22.87 -35.38 73.42
CA GLY A 9 -21.69 -36.17 73.54
C GLY A 9 -20.55 -35.61 72.64
N ASN A 10 -19.59 -34.97 73.25
CA ASN A 10 -18.22 -34.81 72.79
C ASN A 10 -17.89 -33.83 71.67
N LEU A 11 -18.06 -32.56 71.91
CA LEU A 11 -17.41 -31.49 71.15
C LEU A 11 -16.29 -30.78 71.94
N SER A 12 -15.87 -31.28 73.11
CA SER A 12 -14.85 -30.58 73.92
C SER A 12 -13.42 -31.11 73.82
N LYS A 13 -13.15 -32.14 73.00
CA LYS A 13 -11.80 -32.69 72.92
C LYS A 13 -11.01 -32.28 71.64
N ASN A 14 -11.66 -31.65 70.70
CA ASN A 14 -10.93 -31.21 69.46
C ASN A 14 -10.54 -29.74 69.46
N LEU A 15 -11.01 -28.94 70.40
CA LEU A 15 -10.62 -27.53 70.53
C LEU A 15 -9.26 -27.32 71.20
N TRP A 16 -8.75 -28.35 71.92
CA TRP A 16 -7.45 -28.22 72.58
C TRP A 16 -6.22 -28.53 71.71
N ARG A 17 -6.42 -29.17 70.56
CA ARG A 17 -5.33 -29.45 69.62
C ARG A 17 -5.07 -28.32 68.62
N TYR A 18 -6.03 -27.39 68.44
CA TYR A 18 -5.87 -26.29 67.51
C TYR A 18 -5.21 -25.05 68.09
N ASN A 19 -5.19 -24.93 69.42
CA ASN A 19 -4.62 -23.76 70.09
C ASN A 19 -3.13 -23.87 70.41
N HIS A 20 -2.47 -24.99 70.12
CA HIS A 20 -1.04 -25.17 70.46
C HIS A 20 -0.14 -25.07 69.26
N MET A 21 -0.65 -24.72 68.07
CA MET A 21 0.18 -24.56 66.86
C MET A 21 0.19 -23.12 66.31
N LYS A 22 -0.20 -22.15 67.09
CA LYS A 22 0.17 -20.76 66.84
C LYS A 22 1.43 -20.42 67.60
N LYS A 23 2.53 -21.04 67.26
CA LYS A 23 3.83 -20.40 67.42
C LYS A 23 3.85 -19.26 66.43
N TYR A 24 3.59 -18.08 66.91
CA TYR A 24 3.94 -16.85 66.20
C TYR A 24 5.44 -16.89 66.03
N PHE A 25 5.91 -17.24 64.86
CA PHE A 25 7.26 -16.87 64.44
C PHE A 25 7.23 -15.33 64.32
N ASN A 26 7.77 -14.68 65.34
CA ASN A 26 8.05 -13.27 65.30
C ASN A 26 9.19 -13.07 64.32
N LEU A 27 8.88 -12.88 63.06
CA LEU A 27 9.81 -12.55 62.00
C LEU A 27 10.19 -11.07 62.08
N GLN A 28 10.32 -10.52 63.29
CA GLN A 28 10.88 -9.22 63.55
C GLN A 28 12.35 -9.36 64.04
N LEU A 29 13.14 -9.96 63.23
CA LEU A 29 14.61 -10.04 63.43
C LEU A 29 15.36 -9.68 62.14
N PHE A 30 14.80 -8.77 61.40
CA PHE A 30 15.55 -8.13 60.32
C PHE A 30 15.50 -6.65 60.57
N ASP A 31 16.63 -6.13 60.85
CA ASP A 31 17.05 -4.77 60.98
C ASP A 31 16.49 -3.93 59.79
N THR A 32 16.38 -2.63 59.98
CA THR A 32 15.80 -1.64 59.10
C THR A 32 16.41 -1.46 57.74
N ASP A 33 17.36 -2.30 57.31
CA ASP A 33 17.81 -2.42 55.95
C ASP A 33 17.23 -3.67 55.28
N VAL A 34 15.96 -3.57 54.89
CA VAL A 34 15.27 -4.61 54.14
C VAL A 34 15.82 -4.57 52.69
N ASN A 35 16.89 -5.33 52.48
CA ASN A 35 17.27 -5.73 51.12
C ASN A 35 16.23 -6.72 50.59
N ILE A 36 15.07 -6.22 50.27
CA ILE A 36 14.09 -7.00 49.52
C ILE A 36 14.65 -7.09 48.10
N ILE A 37 14.87 -8.30 47.64
CA ILE A 37 15.11 -8.54 46.22
C ILE A 37 13.79 -8.18 45.53
N ASP A 38 13.70 -6.92 45.12
CA ASP A 38 12.56 -6.45 44.35
C ASP A 38 12.65 -6.96 42.89
N ARG A 39 11.64 -6.68 42.11
CA ARG A 39 11.55 -7.13 40.74
C ARG A 39 12.68 -6.54 39.87
N SER A 40 13.22 -5.37 40.23
CA SER A 40 14.32 -4.72 39.53
C SER A 40 15.67 -5.37 39.85
N GLY A 41 15.85 -5.88 41.09
CA GLY A 41 17.06 -6.62 41.48
C GLY A 41 17.09 -8.08 41.02
N ALA A 42 15.94 -8.64 40.67
CA ALA A 42 15.78 -10.02 40.19
C ALA A 42 15.48 -10.12 38.68
N GLU A 43 15.60 -9.03 37.94
CA GLU A 43 15.21 -8.94 36.53
C GLU A 43 15.92 -9.99 35.65
N SER A 44 17.18 -10.27 35.94
CA SER A 44 17.96 -11.32 35.25
C SER A 44 17.57 -12.76 35.61
N LEU A 45 16.79 -12.96 36.68
CA LEU A 45 16.34 -14.27 37.15
C LEU A 45 14.89 -14.55 36.82
N ILE A 46 14.12 -13.53 36.41
CA ILE A 46 12.73 -13.67 36.00
C ILE A 46 12.75 -13.99 34.51
N PRO A 47 12.31 -15.19 34.09
CA PRO A 47 12.18 -15.48 32.68
C PRO A 47 11.20 -14.49 32.05
N GLU A 48 11.64 -13.74 31.07
CA GLU A 48 10.76 -12.96 30.22
C GLU A 48 9.99 -13.93 29.32
N ASP A 49 8.65 -13.91 29.43
CA ASP A 49 7.79 -14.63 28.51
C ASP A 49 7.74 -13.83 27.21
N ARG A 50 8.58 -14.22 26.25
CA ARG A 50 8.61 -13.60 24.93
C ARG A 50 7.50 -14.19 24.09
N ALA A 51 6.72 -13.33 23.45
CA ALA A 51 5.75 -13.78 22.47
C ALA A 51 6.45 -14.63 21.40
N ALA A 52 5.96 -15.84 21.18
CA ALA A 52 6.51 -16.74 20.17
C ALA A 52 6.22 -16.28 18.74
N GLU A 53 5.47 -15.21 18.54
CA GLU A 53 5.05 -14.67 17.25
C GLU A 53 5.32 -13.18 17.17
N ILE A 54 5.95 -12.76 16.07
CA ILE A 54 6.15 -11.35 15.77
C ILE A 54 4.86 -10.77 15.21
N ILE A 55 4.27 -9.81 15.92
CA ILE A 55 3.06 -9.12 15.47
C ILE A 55 3.43 -8.20 14.30
N GLN A 56 3.08 -8.61 13.10
CA GLN A 56 3.26 -7.82 11.89
C GLN A 56 2.02 -6.99 11.57
N GLY A 57 2.24 -5.77 11.06
CA GLY A 57 1.18 -5.01 10.39
C GLY A 57 0.76 -5.70 9.09
N ALA A 58 -0.46 -5.45 8.62
CA ALA A 58 -0.90 -5.96 7.33
C ALA A 58 0.03 -5.49 6.20
N ILE A 59 0.45 -6.42 5.34
CA ILE A 59 1.27 -6.11 4.16
C ILE A 59 0.43 -5.33 3.17
N ALA A 60 0.88 -4.14 2.80
CA ALA A 60 0.21 -3.30 1.83
C ALA A 60 0.69 -3.66 0.42
N GLN A 61 -0.26 -3.97 -0.46
CA GLN A 61 0.03 -4.23 -1.87
C GLN A 61 0.17 -2.93 -2.66
N SER A 62 0.94 -2.98 -3.76
CA SER A 62 1.03 -1.87 -4.71
C SER A 62 -0.31 -1.61 -5.39
N THR A 63 -0.74 -0.36 -5.39
CA THR A 63 -1.94 0.11 -6.08
C THR A 63 -1.80 -0.02 -7.59
N VAL A 64 -0.64 0.34 -8.13
CA VAL A 64 -0.33 0.25 -9.57
C VAL A 64 -0.43 -1.19 -10.06
N LEU A 65 0.17 -2.15 -9.33
CA LEU A 65 0.15 -3.56 -9.72
C LEU A 65 -1.24 -4.19 -9.54
N SER A 66 -2.05 -3.69 -8.62
CA SER A 66 -3.39 -4.23 -8.36
C SER A 66 -4.46 -3.70 -9.31
N MET A 67 -4.38 -2.43 -9.72
CA MET A 67 -5.37 -1.77 -10.57
C MET A 67 -4.95 -1.71 -12.03
N GLY A 68 -3.65 -1.61 -12.31
CA GLY A 68 -3.11 -1.51 -13.66
C GLY A 68 -3.24 -2.82 -14.46
N ARG A 69 -3.25 -2.68 -15.79
CA ARG A 69 -3.31 -3.83 -16.69
C ARG A 69 -1.91 -4.42 -16.93
N ARG A 70 -1.72 -5.65 -16.50
CA ARG A 70 -0.50 -6.41 -16.78
C ARG A 70 -0.46 -6.86 -18.25
N LEU A 71 0.64 -6.57 -18.92
CA LEU A 71 0.97 -7.11 -20.24
C LEU A 71 1.78 -8.41 -20.10
N ALA A 72 2.01 -9.08 -21.24
CA ALA A 72 2.92 -10.22 -21.29
C ALA A 72 4.32 -9.83 -20.80
N ASN A 73 5.02 -10.77 -20.18
CA ASN A 73 6.36 -10.53 -19.65
C ASN A 73 7.34 -10.11 -20.76
N MET A 74 8.22 -9.16 -20.44
CA MET A 74 9.24 -8.69 -21.37
C MET A 74 10.41 -9.67 -21.46
N THR A 75 10.83 -9.96 -22.68
CA THR A 75 12.05 -10.74 -22.93
C THR A 75 13.29 -9.85 -23.13
N ALA A 76 13.07 -8.58 -23.51
CA ALA A 76 14.10 -7.58 -23.75
C ALA A 76 14.00 -6.41 -22.78
N ALA A 77 15.00 -5.53 -22.73
CA ALA A 77 15.00 -4.33 -21.90
C ALA A 77 13.94 -3.30 -22.33
N GLN A 78 13.47 -3.39 -23.56
CA GLN A 78 12.48 -2.49 -24.15
C GLN A 78 11.38 -3.31 -24.83
N SER A 79 10.13 -2.87 -24.68
CA SER A 79 8.99 -3.39 -25.42
C SER A 79 8.28 -2.25 -26.15
N ARG A 80 7.99 -2.45 -27.42
CA ARG A 80 7.32 -1.45 -28.26
C ARG A 80 5.83 -1.75 -28.32
N LEU A 81 5.02 -0.74 -27.99
CA LEU A 81 3.57 -0.77 -28.09
C LEU A 81 3.13 0.06 -29.29
N PRO A 82 2.55 -0.54 -30.34
CA PRO A 82 1.89 0.22 -31.38
C PRO A 82 0.60 0.84 -30.82
N VAL A 83 0.45 2.15 -30.93
CA VAL A 83 -0.69 2.90 -30.44
C VAL A 83 -1.32 3.66 -31.60
N LEU A 84 -2.64 3.62 -31.72
CA LEU A 84 -3.38 4.34 -32.75
C LEU A 84 -3.26 5.86 -32.53
N ASP A 85 -2.75 6.58 -33.52
CA ASP A 85 -2.52 8.04 -33.45
C ASP A 85 -3.48 8.84 -34.32
N ALA A 86 -4.00 8.28 -35.42
CA ALA A 86 -5.00 8.92 -36.26
C ALA A 86 -6.07 7.95 -36.69
N LEU A 87 -7.33 8.42 -36.61
CA LEU A 87 -8.51 7.67 -37.06
C LEU A 87 -8.82 7.95 -38.51
N PRO A 88 -9.29 6.97 -39.29
CA PRO A 88 -9.84 7.20 -40.62
C PRO A 88 -11.11 8.05 -40.54
N VAL A 89 -11.32 8.92 -41.51
CA VAL A 89 -12.47 9.79 -41.63
C VAL A 89 -13.36 9.30 -42.77
N ALA A 90 -14.62 8.97 -42.46
CA ALA A 90 -15.63 8.67 -43.45
C ALA A 90 -16.37 9.95 -43.82
N TYR A 91 -16.90 10.01 -45.06
CA TYR A 91 -17.68 11.13 -45.59
C TYR A 91 -18.78 10.61 -46.49
N PHE A 92 -19.81 11.39 -46.64
CA PHE A 92 -20.86 11.11 -47.58
C PHE A 92 -20.49 11.57 -49.00
N VAL A 93 -20.78 10.75 -49.98
CA VAL A 93 -20.52 11.05 -51.41
C VAL A 93 -21.84 11.58 -52.01
N ASN A 94 -21.76 12.75 -52.66
CA ASN A 94 -22.92 13.33 -53.33
C ASN A 94 -23.08 12.75 -54.74
N GLY A 95 -24.21 12.10 -55.00
CA GLY A 95 -24.60 11.52 -56.28
C GLY A 95 -23.82 10.29 -56.68
N ASP A 96 -24.28 9.61 -57.74
CA ASP A 96 -23.75 8.31 -58.20
C ASP A 96 -22.28 8.40 -58.76
N ALA A 97 -21.88 9.57 -59.22
CA ALA A 97 -20.55 9.83 -59.79
C ALA A 97 -19.61 10.62 -58.85
N GLY A 98 -19.99 10.78 -57.57
CA GLY A 98 -19.18 11.53 -56.60
C GLY A 98 -17.80 10.93 -56.34
N GLN A 99 -16.77 11.79 -56.29
CA GLN A 99 -15.42 11.36 -56.05
C GLN A 99 -15.21 10.86 -54.63
N LYS A 100 -14.68 9.63 -54.46
CA LYS A 100 -14.30 9.01 -53.17
C LYS A 100 -12.93 9.53 -52.76
N LYS A 101 -12.84 10.18 -51.62
CA LYS A 101 -11.58 10.69 -51.04
C LYS A 101 -10.88 9.60 -50.24
N THR A 102 -9.55 9.62 -50.31
CA THR A 102 -8.72 8.75 -49.47
C THR A 102 -8.60 9.28 -48.05
N THR A 103 -8.54 8.40 -47.07
CA THR A 103 -8.26 8.73 -45.68
C THR A 103 -7.04 7.96 -45.19
N LYS A 104 -6.34 8.51 -44.20
CA LYS A 104 -5.10 7.93 -43.67
C LYS A 104 -5.34 7.52 -42.20
N GLN A 105 -4.87 6.32 -41.86
CA GLN A 105 -4.74 5.86 -40.47
C GLN A 105 -3.24 5.88 -40.14
N ALA A 106 -2.91 6.31 -38.90
CA ALA A 106 -1.52 6.35 -38.43
C ALA A 106 -1.38 5.70 -37.07
N TRP A 107 -0.23 5.11 -36.84
CA TRP A 107 0.16 4.51 -35.55
C TRP A 107 1.39 5.21 -35.00
N ASP A 108 1.39 5.50 -33.72
CA ASP A 108 2.53 5.95 -32.94
C ASP A 108 3.19 4.77 -32.22
N LYS A 109 4.42 4.93 -31.80
CA LYS A 109 5.19 3.92 -31.06
C LYS A 109 5.40 4.41 -29.64
N LYS A 110 4.81 3.70 -28.67
CA LYS A 110 5.16 3.86 -27.26
C LYS A 110 6.14 2.77 -26.87
N VAL A 111 7.09 3.10 -26.02
CA VAL A 111 8.14 2.18 -25.58
C VAL A 111 8.09 2.04 -24.08
N ILE A 112 7.96 0.80 -23.61
CA ILE A 112 8.11 0.44 -22.20
C ILE A 112 9.58 0.09 -21.97
N TYR A 113 10.21 0.75 -20.99
CA TYR A 113 11.56 0.47 -20.55
C TYR A 113 11.51 -0.31 -19.24
N ALA A 114 12.17 -1.48 -19.20
CA ALA A 114 12.28 -2.28 -18.00
C ALA A 114 13.46 -1.78 -17.17
N GLU A 115 13.15 -1.15 -16.04
CA GLU A 115 14.13 -0.66 -15.08
C GLU A 115 14.23 -1.58 -13.87
N GLU A 116 15.38 -1.53 -13.22
CA GLU A 116 15.69 -2.39 -12.07
C GLU A 116 15.42 -1.67 -10.76
N ILE A 117 14.70 -2.35 -9.89
CA ILE A 117 14.53 -1.97 -8.48
C ILE A 117 15.29 -3.01 -7.67
N ALA A 118 16.17 -2.57 -6.78
CA ALA A 118 16.99 -3.45 -5.97
C ALA A 118 17.07 -2.96 -4.53
N VAL A 119 17.23 -3.90 -3.60
CA VAL A 119 17.46 -3.62 -2.19
C VAL A 119 18.43 -4.66 -1.64
N ILE A 120 19.30 -4.23 -0.74
CA ILE A 120 20.25 -5.10 -0.02
C ILE A 120 20.03 -4.89 1.47
N VAL A 121 19.83 -5.98 2.21
CA VAL A 121 19.67 -5.97 3.67
C VAL A 121 20.82 -6.82 4.25
N PRO A 122 21.84 -6.20 4.85
CA PRO A 122 22.89 -6.90 5.56
C PRO A 122 22.43 -7.24 6.99
N ILE A 123 22.69 -8.47 7.45
CA ILE A 123 22.38 -8.97 8.80
C ILE A 123 23.62 -9.69 9.34
N PRO A 124 24.05 -9.41 10.59
CA PRO A 124 25.12 -10.16 11.22
C PRO A 124 24.78 -11.65 11.37
N GLU A 125 25.73 -12.54 11.10
CA GLU A 125 25.51 -13.98 11.16
C GLU A 125 25.16 -14.44 12.59
N ALA A 126 25.81 -13.84 13.60
CA ALA A 126 25.49 -14.09 15.00
C ALA A 126 24.01 -13.81 15.35
N VAL A 127 23.40 -12.78 14.73
CA VAL A 127 21.96 -12.49 14.95
C VAL A 127 21.09 -13.56 14.32
N LEU A 128 21.50 -14.14 13.19
CA LEU A 128 20.77 -15.23 12.55
C LEU A 128 20.87 -16.54 13.34
N ASP A 129 22.03 -16.81 13.93
CA ASP A 129 22.27 -18.01 14.71
C ASP A 129 21.61 -17.96 16.09
N ASP A 130 21.57 -16.77 16.72
CA ASP A 130 20.98 -16.57 18.05
C ASP A 130 19.48 -16.28 18.00
N ALA A 131 18.90 -16.07 16.80
CA ALA A 131 17.49 -15.74 16.66
C ALA A 131 16.60 -16.96 16.83
N GLU A 132 15.63 -16.88 17.73
CA GLU A 132 14.56 -17.87 17.89
C GLU A 132 13.51 -17.82 16.75
N TYR A 133 13.60 -16.81 15.88
CA TYR A 133 12.63 -16.54 14.80
C TYR A 133 13.28 -16.69 13.42
N ASP A 134 12.47 -17.06 12.43
CA ASP A 134 12.89 -17.01 11.02
C ASP A 134 12.94 -15.55 10.52
N ILE A 135 14.09 -14.90 10.71
CA ILE A 135 14.34 -13.52 10.28
C ILE A 135 14.09 -13.36 8.77
N TRP A 136 14.47 -14.34 7.97
CA TRP A 136 14.28 -14.27 6.52
C TRP A 136 12.81 -14.36 6.13
N GLY A 137 12.02 -15.16 6.84
CA GLY A 137 10.55 -15.21 6.69
C GLY A 137 9.88 -13.87 7.00
N GLU A 138 10.45 -13.11 7.95
CA GLU A 138 9.97 -11.78 8.33
C GLU A 138 10.39 -10.69 7.34
N VAL A 139 11.62 -10.73 6.86
CA VAL A 139 12.20 -9.69 5.99
C VAL A 139 11.61 -9.73 4.58
N ARG A 140 11.42 -10.92 4.00
CA ARG A 140 10.93 -11.07 2.61
C ARG A 140 9.60 -10.35 2.33
N PRO A 141 8.54 -10.49 3.15
CA PRO A 141 7.29 -9.76 2.92
C PRO A 141 7.47 -8.24 3.00
N ARG A 142 8.34 -7.77 3.91
CA ARG A 142 8.63 -6.33 4.05
C ARG A 142 9.36 -5.77 2.83
N LEU A 143 10.24 -6.56 2.23
CA LEU A 143 10.88 -6.18 0.98
C LEU A 143 9.88 -6.08 -0.17
N GLN A 144 8.91 -6.98 -0.25
CA GLN A 144 7.84 -6.91 -1.24
C GLN A 144 6.98 -5.65 -1.06
N GLU A 145 6.66 -5.27 0.18
CA GLU A 145 5.96 -4.03 0.49
C GLU A 145 6.79 -2.80 0.06
N ALA A 146 8.09 -2.78 0.35
CA ALA A 146 9.00 -1.71 -0.04
C ALA A 146 9.09 -1.56 -1.57
N PHE A 147 9.14 -2.66 -2.33
CA PHE A 147 9.06 -2.62 -3.79
C PHE A 147 7.74 -2.01 -4.26
N GLY A 148 6.61 -2.42 -3.67
CA GLY A 148 5.29 -1.85 -3.97
C GLY A 148 5.23 -0.35 -3.71
N GLN A 149 5.83 0.12 -2.62
CA GLN A 149 5.92 1.54 -2.28
C GLN A 149 6.70 2.34 -3.32
N VAL A 150 7.90 1.87 -3.70
CA VAL A 150 8.75 2.54 -4.70
C VAL A 150 8.06 2.60 -6.06
N ILE A 151 7.41 1.50 -6.49
CA ILE A 151 6.66 1.45 -7.75
C ILE A 151 5.52 2.47 -7.73
N ASP A 152 4.71 2.48 -6.68
CA ASP A 152 3.57 3.41 -6.58
C ASP A 152 4.02 4.87 -6.54
N ALA A 153 5.08 5.20 -5.80
CA ALA A 153 5.64 6.55 -5.73
C ALA A 153 6.16 7.03 -7.09
N ALA A 154 6.89 6.17 -7.80
CA ALA A 154 7.44 6.51 -9.12
C ALA A 154 6.37 6.61 -10.21
N VAL A 155 5.40 5.69 -10.24
CA VAL A 155 4.36 5.64 -11.28
C VAL A 155 3.29 6.69 -11.06
N LEU A 156 2.79 6.87 -9.83
CA LEU A 156 1.72 7.83 -9.54
C LEU A 156 2.25 9.26 -9.49
N PHE A 157 3.34 9.49 -8.79
CA PHE A 157 3.83 10.85 -8.50
C PHE A 157 5.12 11.23 -9.24
N GLY A 158 5.84 10.25 -9.81
CA GLY A 158 7.14 10.50 -10.45
C GLY A 158 8.28 10.70 -9.47
N THR A 159 8.09 10.33 -8.18
CA THR A 159 9.12 10.45 -7.15
C THR A 159 10.21 9.40 -7.41
N ASP A 160 11.47 9.85 -7.46
CA ASP A 160 12.67 9.02 -7.68
C ASP A 160 12.58 8.10 -8.92
N LYS A 161 11.79 8.51 -9.93
CA LYS A 161 11.63 7.73 -11.15
C LYS A 161 12.94 7.66 -11.96
N PRO A 162 13.24 6.55 -12.64
CA PRO A 162 14.32 6.48 -13.62
C PRO A 162 14.12 7.49 -14.77
N ALA A 163 15.20 8.03 -15.30
CA ALA A 163 15.14 9.02 -16.40
C ALA A 163 14.49 8.48 -17.68
N THR A 164 14.54 7.17 -17.90
CA THR A 164 13.93 6.46 -19.03
C THR A 164 12.41 6.34 -18.93
N TRP A 165 11.86 6.42 -17.71
CA TRP A 165 10.42 6.38 -17.51
C TRP A 165 9.79 7.74 -17.81
N ARG A 166 8.55 7.69 -18.30
CA ARG A 166 7.72 8.88 -18.48
C ARG A 166 7.45 9.58 -17.15
N GLU A 167 6.93 10.80 -17.22
CA GLU A 167 6.41 11.51 -16.05
C GLU A 167 5.30 10.72 -15.35
N GLY A 168 5.24 10.82 -14.02
CA GLY A 168 4.23 10.18 -13.21
C GLY A 168 2.80 10.53 -13.66
N LEU A 169 1.84 9.75 -13.21
CA LEU A 169 0.43 9.92 -13.57
C LEU A 169 -0.09 11.30 -13.14
N VAL A 170 0.17 11.73 -11.90
CA VAL A 170 -0.30 13.02 -11.38
C VAL A 170 0.34 14.20 -12.13
N PRO A 171 1.66 14.31 -12.30
CA PRO A 171 2.27 15.36 -13.12
C PRO A 171 1.75 15.37 -14.56
N SER A 172 1.53 14.20 -15.17
CA SER A 172 0.96 14.10 -16.51
C SER A 172 -0.49 14.59 -16.59
N ALA A 173 -1.32 14.33 -15.57
CA ALA A 173 -2.68 14.85 -15.48
C ALA A 173 -2.71 16.37 -15.30
N VAL A 174 -1.79 16.92 -14.51
CA VAL A 174 -1.60 18.38 -14.36
C VAL A 174 -1.24 19.01 -15.70
N ALA A 175 -0.28 18.45 -16.44
CA ALA A 175 0.12 18.94 -17.74
C ALA A 175 -1.01 18.89 -18.80
N ALA A 176 -1.89 17.89 -18.71
CA ALA A 176 -3.07 17.78 -19.57
C ALA A 176 -4.26 18.67 -19.14
N GLY A 177 -4.18 19.38 -18.00
CA GLY A 177 -5.27 20.16 -17.45
C GLY A 177 -6.39 19.30 -16.81
N ALA A 178 -6.16 18.02 -16.60
CA ALA A 178 -7.11 17.07 -16.01
C ALA A 178 -7.05 17.09 -14.48
N THR A 179 -7.16 18.28 -13.89
CA THR A 179 -7.11 18.49 -12.45
C THR A 179 -8.30 19.30 -11.94
N LYS A 180 -8.74 19.02 -10.74
CA LYS A 180 -9.76 19.77 -10.01
C LYS A 180 -9.21 20.06 -8.60
N ALA A 181 -9.22 21.32 -8.19
CA ALA A 181 -8.90 21.68 -6.81
C ALA A 181 -10.10 21.38 -5.91
N LEU A 182 -9.83 20.84 -4.73
CA LEU A 182 -10.86 20.60 -3.72
C LEU A 182 -11.51 21.92 -3.29
N SER A 183 -12.81 21.99 -3.40
CA SER A 183 -13.63 23.11 -2.91
C SER A 183 -14.38 22.74 -1.63
N ALA A 184 -15.30 23.61 -1.20
CA ALA A 184 -16.19 23.34 -0.08
C ALA A 184 -17.26 22.26 -0.44
N ASP A 185 -17.61 22.14 -1.73
CA ASP A 185 -18.58 21.15 -2.24
C ASP A 185 -17.88 19.97 -2.93
N LEU A 186 -17.48 19.00 -2.11
CA LEU A 186 -16.82 17.79 -2.58
C LEU A 186 -17.70 16.97 -3.57
N TYR A 187 -19.02 17.01 -3.44
CA TYR A 187 -19.90 16.28 -4.35
C TYR A 187 -19.78 16.82 -5.79
N THR A 188 -19.86 18.13 -5.95
CA THR A 188 -19.68 18.78 -7.25
C THR A 188 -18.25 18.62 -7.77
N ASP A 189 -17.22 18.65 -6.89
CA ASP A 189 -15.84 18.43 -7.31
C ASP A 189 -15.59 17.02 -7.86
N LEU A 190 -16.33 16.03 -7.38
CA LEU A 190 -16.18 14.63 -7.83
C LEU A 190 -17.08 14.31 -9.03
N LEU A 191 -18.40 14.57 -8.89
CA LEU A 191 -19.47 14.09 -9.80
C LEU A 191 -20.09 15.20 -10.65
N GLY A 192 -19.90 16.48 -10.28
CA GLY A 192 -20.47 17.60 -11.00
C GLY A 192 -19.80 17.88 -12.33
N GLU A 193 -20.40 18.80 -13.11
CA GLU A 193 -19.81 19.31 -14.36
C GLU A 193 -18.45 19.96 -14.09
N GLY A 194 -17.42 19.60 -14.87
CA GLY A 194 -16.03 20.00 -14.64
C GLY A 194 -15.39 19.37 -13.39
N GLY A 195 -16.05 18.40 -12.76
CA GLY A 195 -15.50 17.58 -11.69
C GLY A 195 -14.47 16.56 -12.19
N VAL A 196 -13.90 15.79 -11.27
CA VAL A 196 -12.82 14.83 -11.61
C VAL A 196 -13.29 13.78 -12.60
N ILE A 197 -14.50 13.20 -12.40
CA ILE A 197 -15.05 12.17 -13.29
C ILE A 197 -15.38 12.78 -14.67
N SER A 198 -16.05 13.95 -14.70
CA SER A 198 -16.39 14.67 -15.93
C SER A 198 -15.15 14.92 -16.82
N LYS A 199 -14.00 15.27 -16.25
CA LYS A 199 -12.75 15.50 -17.00
C LYS A 199 -12.19 14.24 -17.68
N VAL A 200 -12.38 13.07 -17.06
CA VAL A 200 -12.01 11.79 -17.70
C VAL A 200 -12.96 11.49 -18.87
N GLU A 201 -14.26 11.72 -18.67
CA GLU A 201 -15.29 11.51 -19.69
C GLU A 201 -15.14 12.48 -20.88
N GLU A 202 -14.81 13.74 -20.63
CA GLU A 202 -14.47 14.74 -21.67
C GLU A 202 -13.28 14.29 -22.54
N SER A 203 -12.34 13.55 -21.94
CA SER A 203 -11.22 12.92 -22.66
C SER A 203 -11.64 11.65 -23.44
N GLY A 204 -12.92 11.24 -23.34
CA GLY A 204 -13.47 10.08 -24.04
C GLY A 204 -13.11 8.73 -23.41
N TYR A 205 -12.82 8.72 -22.10
CA TYR A 205 -12.59 7.52 -21.30
C TYR A 205 -13.67 7.36 -20.22
N PHE A 206 -13.94 6.14 -19.82
CA PHE A 206 -14.78 5.85 -18.66
C PHE A 206 -13.90 5.54 -17.45
N VAL A 207 -14.36 5.98 -16.28
CA VAL A 207 -13.66 5.68 -15.03
C VAL A 207 -13.88 4.22 -14.68
N THR A 208 -12.79 3.45 -14.53
CA THR A 208 -12.83 2.05 -14.13
C THR A 208 -12.43 1.85 -12.66
N GLY A 209 -11.87 2.89 -12.03
CA GLY A 209 -11.46 2.83 -10.64
C GLY A 209 -10.92 4.16 -10.12
N HIS A 210 -10.72 4.18 -8.82
CA HIS A 210 -10.20 5.34 -8.10
C HIS A 210 -9.11 4.91 -7.15
N ALA A 211 -8.05 5.72 -7.04
CA ALA A 211 -7.05 5.62 -5.97
C ALA A 211 -7.12 6.90 -5.12
N ALA A 212 -7.28 6.77 -3.82
CA ALA A 212 -7.49 7.91 -2.94
C ALA A 212 -6.65 7.82 -1.66
N ASP A 213 -6.24 8.97 -1.13
CA ASP A 213 -5.65 9.01 0.19
C ASP A 213 -6.65 8.55 1.26
N ILE A 214 -6.16 7.91 2.31
CA ILE A 214 -7.01 7.36 3.38
C ILE A 214 -7.86 8.44 4.08
N SER A 215 -7.40 9.69 4.12
CA SER A 215 -8.14 10.82 4.69
C SER A 215 -9.44 11.13 3.92
N MET A 216 -9.50 10.78 2.62
CA MET A 216 -10.71 10.93 1.81
C MET A 216 -11.87 10.07 2.31
N ARG A 217 -11.62 8.95 3.01
CA ARG A 217 -12.69 8.14 3.60
C ARG A 217 -13.57 8.93 4.57
N ALA A 218 -12.95 9.79 5.39
CA ALA A 218 -13.69 10.64 6.33
C ALA A 218 -14.50 11.70 5.59
N LYS A 219 -13.92 12.34 4.56
CA LYS A 219 -14.59 13.34 3.74
C LYS A 219 -15.79 12.74 2.98
N LEU A 220 -15.62 11.57 2.36
CA LEU A 220 -16.70 10.87 1.65
C LEU A 220 -17.85 10.48 2.58
N ARG A 221 -17.55 9.96 3.77
CA ARG A 221 -18.59 9.62 4.76
C ARG A 221 -19.33 10.84 5.31
N GLY A 222 -18.68 12.00 5.28
CA GLY A 222 -19.30 13.26 5.70
C GLY A 222 -20.27 13.87 4.68
N LEU A 223 -20.31 13.33 3.44
CA LEU A 223 -21.23 13.82 2.42
C LEU A 223 -22.69 13.49 2.77
N LYS A 224 -23.52 14.52 2.82
CA LYS A 224 -24.95 14.42 3.10
C LYS A 224 -25.75 15.16 2.03
N ASP A 225 -26.96 14.69 1.80
CA ASP A 225 -27.94 15.43 0.97
C ASP A 225 -28.56 16.61 1.74
N GLY A 226 -29.41 17.39 1.05
CA GLY A 226 -30.15 18.49 1.66
C GLY A 226 -31.11 18.10 2.80
N ASN A 227 -31.34 16.81 3.00
CA ASN A 227 -32.15 16.23 4.08
C ASN A 227 -31.27 15.51 5.14
N GLU A 228 -29.99 15.83 5.20
CA GLU A 228 -28.98 15.23 6.09
C GLU A 228 -28.77 13.71 5.94
N ARG A 229 -29.23 13.10 4.84
CA ARG A 229 -29.00 11.68 4.58
C ARG A 229 -27.60 11.48 4.02
N PRO A 230 -26.84 10.48 4.52
CA PRO A 230 -25.52 10.17 3.97
C PRO A 230 -25.64 9.79 2.49
N LEU A 231 -24.92 10.48 1.61
CA LEU A 231 -24.83 10.15 0.19
C LEU A 231 -23.89 8.95 -0.05
N PHE A 232 -22.88 8.84 0.76
CA PHE A 232 -21.93 7.75 0.71
C PHE A 232 -22.31 6.67 1.74
N LEU A 233 -23.06 5.67 1.27
CA LEU A 233 -23.54 4.58 2.13
C LEU A 233 -22.47 3.52 2.28
N SER A 234 -21.81 3.51 3.43
CA SER A 234 -21.12 2.30 3.90
C SER A 234 -22.10 1.52 4.78
N SER A 235 -22.56 0.36 4.34
CA SER A 235 -23.36 -0.53 5.17
C SER A 235 -22.56 -0.93 6.40
N MET A 236 -23.08 -0.73 7.61
CA MET A 236 -22.45 -1.17 8.86
C MET A 236 -22.29 -2.72 8.93
N GLN A 237 -23.05 -3.45 8.11
CA GLN A 237 -23.03 -4.91 8.06
C GLN A 237 -22.10 -5.47 6.99
N ASN A 238 -21.65 -4.63 6.06
CA ASN A 238 -20.78 -5.06 4.98
C ASN A 238 -19.48 -4.28 5.09
N THR A 239 -18.37 -4.96 5.39
CA THR A 239 -17.02 -4.43 5.20
C THR A 239 -16.74 -4.23 3.71
N GLY A 240 -17.78 -3.77 2.99
CA GLY A 240 -17.85 -3.67 1.54
C GLY A 240 -16.83 -2.73 0.97
N ASN A 241 -16.43 -3.04 -0.22
CA ASN A 241 -15.60 -2.20 -1.06
C ASN A 241 -16.25 -0.83 -1.21
N TYR A 242 -15.51 0.21 -0.88
CA TYR A 242 -15.94 1.57 -1.18
C TYR A 242 -16.04 1.73 -2.69
N SER A 243 -17.14 2.23 -3.19
CA SER A 243 -17.35 2.54 -4.61
C SER A 243 -17.80 3.97 -4.77
N LEU A 244 -17.35 4.61 -5.83
CA LEU A 244 -17.77 5.93 -6.26
C LEU A 244 -18.21 5.79 -7.72
N ASP A 245 -19.41 6.23 -8.04
CA ASP A 245 -20.01 6.09 -9.39
C ASP A 245 -19.88 4.66 -9.95
N GLY A 246 -20.16 3.67 -9.11
CA GLY A 246 -20.08 2.26 -9.49
C GLY A 246 -18.67 1.66 -9.58
N SER A 247 -17.65 2.48 -9.56
CA SER A 247 -16.22 2.06 -9.64
C SER A 247 -15.60 1.92 -8.27
N ALA A 248 -14.72 0.93 -8.07
CA ALA A 248 -14.07 0.66 -6.79
C ALA A 248 -13.04 1.73 -6.42
N ILE A 249 -12.97 2.08 -5.14
CA ILE A 249 -11.95 2.98 -4.61
C ILE A 249 -10.91 2.14 -3.88
N ASN A 250 -9.65 2.27 -4.29
CA ASN A 250 -8.50 1.73 -3.58
C ASN A 250 -7.90 2.81 -2.67
N PHE A 251 -7.60 2.45 -1.43
CA PHE A 251 -6.93 3.32 -0.46
C PHE A 251 -5.53 2.74 -0.16
N PRO A 252 -4.49 3.22 -0.82
CA PRO A 252 -3.13 2.78 -0.58
C PRO A 252 -2.72 2.97 0.88
N ARG A 253 -2.10 1.96 1.47
CA ARG A 253 -1.58 2.00 2.84
C ARG A 253 -0.08 1.79 2.93
N ASN A 254 0.58 1.70 1.79
CA ASN A 254 2.02 1.50 1.68
C ASN A 254 2.85 2.79 1.86
N GLY A 255 2.20 3.91 2.16
CA GLY A 255 2.88 5.19 2.38
C GLY A 255 3.37 5.90 1.12
N ALA A 256 3.11 5.35 -0.08
CA ALA A 256 3.53 5.97 -1.35
C ALA A 256 2.60 7.10 -1.81
N PHE A 257 1.39 7.19 -1.26
CA PHE A 257 0.41 8.18 -1.71
C PHE A 257 0.68 9.56 -1.12
N ASP A 258 1.05 10.51 -1.96
CA ASP A 258 1.34 11.90 -1.54
C ASP A 258 0.07 12.76 -1.56
N LYS A 259 -0.52 12.94 -0.39
CA LYS A 259 -1.69 13.80 -0.18
C LYS A 259 -1.48 15.28 -0.48
N ALA A 260 -0.22 15.75 -0.56
CA ALA A 260 0.07 17.14 -0.90
C ALA A 260 -0.08 17.40 -2.40
N GLN A 261 0.09 16.37 -3.23
CA GLN A 261 -0.06 16.46 -4.67
C GLN A 261 -1.46 16.03 -5.14
N ALA A 262 -2.03 14.98 -4.53
CA ALA A 262 -3.33 14.44 -4.91
C ALA A 262 -4.10 13.92 -3.71
N LEU A 263 -5.41 14.11 -3.70
CA LEU A 263 -6.34 13.53 -2.74
C LEU A 263 -7.06 12.30 -3.31
N LEU A 264 -7.40 12.37 -4.59
CA LEU A 264 -8.05 11.31 -5.35
C LEU A 264 -7.53 11.32 -6.78
N ILE A 265 -7.29 10.15 -7.33
CA ILE A 265 -6.98 9.90 -8.73
C ILE A 265 -8.09 9.03 -9.28
N SER A 266 -8.80 9.51 -10.29
CA SER A 266 -9.87 8.77 -10.97
C SER A 266 -9.50 8.57 -12.42
N GLY A 267 -9.84 7.43 -13.01
CA GLY A 267 -9.57 7.22 -14.42
C GLY A 267 -9.75 5.79 -14.90
N ASP A 268 -9.35 5.60 -16.15
CA ASP A 268 -9.34 4.28 -16.78
C ASP A 268 -8.01 3.58 -16.51
N PHE A 269 -7.97 2.77 -15.47
CA PHE A 269 -6.79 1.98 -15.10
C PHE A 269 -6.43 0.89 -16.11
N SER A 270 -7.31 0.57 -17.05
CA SER A 270 -6.96 -0.32 -18.18
C SER A 270 -5.91 0.30 -19.10
N GLN A 271 -5.79 1.65 -19.10
CA GLN A 271 -4.79 2.40 -19.83
C GLN A 271 -3.45 2.50 -19.08
N LEU A 272 -3.41 2.17 -17.79
CA LEU A 272 -2.16 2.04 -17.03
C LEU A 272 -1.61 0.65 -17.28
N VAL A 273 -0.71 0.52 -18.26
CA VAL A 273 -0.15 -0.79 -18.61
C VAL A 273 1.24 -0.97 -18.01
N TYR A 274 1.51 -2.15 -17.47
CA TYR A 274 2.83 -2.51 -16.99
C TYR A 274 3.24 -3.89 -17.47
N SER A 275 4.53 -4.10 -17.56
CA SER A 275 5.11 -5.40 -17.93
C SER A 275 6.30 -5.72 -17.03
N ILE A 276 6.37 -6.96 -16.59
CA ILE A 276 7.44 -7.46 -15.74
C ILE A 276 8.45 -8.17 -16.64
N ARG A 277 9.72 -7.78 -16.55
CA ARG A 277 10.82 -8.49 -17.20
C ARG A 277 11.38 -9.58 -16.30
N GLN A 278 11.54 -9.26 -15.02
CA GLN A 278 12.05 -10.17 -14.00
C GLN A 278 11.25 -9.96 -12.73
N ASP A 279 10.63 -11.01 -12.25
CA ASP A 279 9.94 -11.00 -10.97
C ASP A 279 10.93 -10.91 -9.82
N ILE A 280 10.44 -10.65 -8.60
CA ILE A 280 11.28 -10.48 -7.43
C ILE A 280 12.13 -11.74 -7.22
N THR A 281 13.44 -11.57 -7.26
CA THR A 281 14.41 -12.64 -7.01
C THR A 281 15.24 -12.31 -5.80
N PHE A 282 15.35 -13.28 -4.90
CA PHE A 282 16.12 -13.17 -3.66
C PHE A 282 17.43 -13.96 -3.80
N LYS A 283 18.53 -13.36 -3.42
CA LYS A 283 19.85 -14.02 -3.35
C LYS A 283 20.55 -13.66 -2.05
N LEU A 284 21.09 -14.67 -1.39
CA LEU A 284 21.96 -14.52 -0.22
C LEU A 284 23.42 -14.41 -0.67
N PHE A 285 24.14 -13.52 -0.04
CA PHE A 285 25.57 -13.31 -0.22
C PHE A 285 26.25 -13.34 1.15
N THR A 286 27.26 -14.15 1.28
CA THR A 286 28.15 -14.25 2.46
C THR A 286 29.45 -13.51 2.24
N GLU A 287 29.76 -13.15 0.99
CA GLU A 287 30.98 -12.49 0.58
C GLU A 287 30.65 -11.22 -0.22
N GLY A 288 31.45 -10.18 -0.02
CA GLY A 288 31.32 -8.92 -0.75
C GLY A 288 31.42 -7.70 0.14
N VAL A 289 31.30 -6.54 -0.48
CA VAL A 289 31.37 -5.22 0.16
C VAL A 289 30.06 -4.49 -0.11
N VAL A 290 29.42 -3.99 0.94
CA VAL A 290 28.30 -3.08 0.88
C VAL A 290 28.82 -1.65 1.02
N GLN A 291 28.53 -0.81 0.05
CA GLN A 291 28.97 0.59 0.02
C GLN A 291 27.81 1.54 0.31
N ASN A 292 28.14 2.67 0.93
CA ASN A 292 27.25 3.82 1.07
C ASN A 292 27.09 4.54 -0.29
N THR A 293 26.14 5.46 -0.37
CA THR A 293 25.88 6.30 -1.57
C THR A 293 27.08 7.19 -1.96
N ASP A 294 27.96 7.52 -1.02
CA ASP A 294 29.19 8.28 -1.25
C ASP A 294 30.37 7.43 -1.75
N GLY A 295 30.18 6.09 -1.89
CA GLY A 295 31.20 5.14 -2.29
C GLY A 295 32.09 4.64 -1.16
N SER A 296 31.92 5.12 0.06
CA SER A 296 32.62 4.57 1.23
C SER A 296 32.11 3.16 1.56
N ILE A 297 33.00 2.33 2.12
CA ILE A 297 32.64 0.97 2.53
C ILE A 297 31.79 1.06 3.82
N ALA A 298 30.54 0.63 3.75
CA ALA A 298 29.68 0.51 4.92
C ALA A 298 29.98 -0.80 5.68
N TYR A 299 30.01 -1.91 4.96
CA TYR A 299 30.28 -3.24 5.51
C TYR A 299 31.09 -4.08 4.53
N ASN A 300 32.06 -4.81 5.05
CA ASN A 300 32.69 -5.92 4.34
C ASN A 300 32.10 -7.22 4.95
N LEU A 301 31.26 -7.92 4.19
CA LEU A 301 30.49 -9.06 4.70
C LEU A 301 31.40 -10.12 5.34
N MET A 302 32.52 -10.43 4.69
CA MET A 302 33.46 -11.43 5.18
C MET A 302 34.21 -10.99 6.44
N GLN A 303 34.57 -9.70 6.54
CA GLN A 303 35.35 -9.20 7.71
C GLN A 303 34.46 -8.88 8.92
N ASN A 304 33.15 -8.63 8.67
CA ASN A 304 32.20 -8.28 9.71
C ASN A 304 31.28 -9.44 10.08
N ASP A 305 31.53 -10.66 9.56
CA ASP A 305 30.70 -11.85 9.76
C ASP A 305 29.20 -11.55 9.49
N MET A 306 28.91 -11.07 8.28
CA MET A 306 27.58 -10.65 7.87
C MET A 306 27.08 -11.40 6.63
N VAL A 307 25.79 -11.65 6.59
CA VAL A 307 25.09 -12.16 5.42
C VAL A 307 24.19 -11.06 4.85
N ALA A 308 24.21 -10.86 3.54
CA ALA A 308 23.35 -9.88 2.88
C ALA A 308 22.28 -10.57 2.01
N LEU A 309 21.02 -10.20 2.21
CA LEU A 309 19.92 -10.57 1.33
C LEU A 309 19.75 -9.47 0.28
N ARG A 310 19.92 -9.81 -0.98
CA ARG A 310 19.61 -8.93 -2.11
C ARG A 310 18.31 -9.36 -2.77
N ALA A 311 17.37 -8.43 -2.90
CA ALA A 311 16.19 -8.58 -3.71
C ALA A 311 16.27 -7.68 -4.93
N VAL A 312 15.87 -8.20 -6.10
CA VAL A 312 15.88 -7.47 -7.37
C VAL A 312 14.62 -7.78 -8.14
N MET A 313 14.00 -6.73 -8.71
CA MET A 313 12.86 -6.81 -9.62
C MET A 313 13.11 -5.93 -10.84
N ARG A 314 12.62 -6.31 -12.01
CA ARG A 314 12.68 -5.49 -13.23
C ARG A 314 11.29 -5.37 -13.85
N LEU A 315 10.80 -4.15 -13.97
CA LEU A 315 9.51 -3.86 -14.59
C LEU A 315 9.56 -2.56 -15.38
N GLY A 316 8.56 -2.38 -16.24
CA GLY A 316 8.34 -1.13 -16.96
C GLY A 316 6.85 -0.86 -17.09
N TRP A 317 6.49 0.40 -17.31
CA TRP A 317 5.12 0.85 -17.43
C TRP A 317 4.95 1.95 -18.48
N GLU A 318 3.72 2.15 -18.96
CA GLU A 318 3.37 3.19 -19.90
C GLU A 318 1.86 3.46 -19.85
N ILE A 319 1.44 4.64 -20.34
CA ILE A 319 0.06 4.99 -20.64
C ILE A 319 -0.05 5.15 -22.15
N PRO A 320 -0.63 4.20 -22.89
CA PRO A 320 -0.74 4.24 -24.33
C PRO A 320 -1.48 5.47 -24.84
N ASN A 321 -2.58 5.86 -24.18
CA ASN A 321 -3.42 7.01 -24.52
C ASN A 321 -3.75 7.07 -26.04
N PRO A 322 -4.43 6.02 -26.60
CA PRO A 322 -4.74 5.96 -28.03
C PRO A 322 -5.70 7.09 -28.44
N VAL A 323 -5.67 7.49 -29.71
CA VAL A 323 -6.61 8.47 -30.22
C VAL A 323 -8.04 7.92 -30.15
N ASN A 324 -8.97 8.76 -29.73
CA ASN A 324 -10.40 8.48 -29.81
C ASN A 324 -11.15 9.56 -30.61
N ALA A 325 -12.41 9.29 -30.95
CA ALA A 325 -13.22 10.20 -31.76
C ALA A 325 -13.65 11.46 -31.02
N MET A 326 -13.75 11.40 -29.68
CA MET A 326 -14.23 12.51 -28.84
C MET A 326 -13.15 13.55 -28.60
N ALA A 327 -11.96 13.12 -28.15
CA ALA A 327 -10.83 14.01 -27.87
C ALA A 327 -9.66 13.70 -28.81
N LYS A 328 -9.57 14.43 -29.91
CA LYS A 328 -8.52 14.24 -30.92
C LYS A 328 -7.18 14.85 -30.49
N ASP A 329 -7.21 15.89 -29.66
CA ASP A 329 -6.00 16.59 -29.22
C ASP A 329 -5.24 15.73 -28.20
N LYS A 330 -4.08 15.23 -28.62
CA LYS A 330 -3.20 14.37 -27.83
C LYS A 330 -2.67 15.04 -26.56
N THR A 331 -2.57 16.36 -26.53
CA THR A 331 -2.03 17.12 -25.39
C THR A 331 -3.04 17.30 -24.27
N LYS A 332 -4.33 17.32 -24.60
CA LYS A 332 -5.43 17.51 -23.66
C LYS A 332 -6.11 16.21 -23.28
N ARG A 333 -5.99 15.18 -24.12
CA ARG A 333 -6.58 13.87 -23.85
C ARG A 333 -5.73 13.10 -22.86
N PHE A 334 -6.30 12.78 -21.69
CA PHE A 334 -5.63 11.97 -20.69
C PHE A 334 -6.64 11.05 -19.99
N PRO A 335 -6.31 9.77 -19.78
CA PRO A 335 -7.26 8.80 -19.22
C PRO A 335 -7.45 8.92 -17.70
N PHE A 336 -6.79 9.85 -17.04
CA PHE A 336 -6.89 10.07 -15.60
C PHE A 336 -7.11 11.54 -15.30
N ALA A 337 -7.85 11.79 -14.21
CA ALA A 337 -8.00 13.12 -13.63
C ALA A 337 -7.72 13.06 -12.12
N VAL A 338 -7.30 14.19 -11.57
CA VAL A 338 -6.78 14.27 -10.20
C VAL A 338 -7.53 15.34 -9.42
N LEU A 339 -7.98 14.98 -8.21
CA LEU A 339 -8.44 15.94 -7.21
C LEU A 339 -7.21 16.41 -6.42
N THR A 340 -6.84 17.66 -6.58
CA THR A 340 -5.74 18.27 -5.83
C THR A 340 -6.24 18.87 -4.52
N PRO A 341 -5.39 19.00 -3.49
CA PRO A 341 -5.73 19.79 -2.30
C PRO A 341 -6.17 21.19 -2.73
N GLY A 342 -7.18 21.75 -2.06
CA GLY A 342 -7.53 23.17 -2.20
C GLY A 342 -6.40 24.03 -1.65
N ALA A 343 -6.23 25.24 -2.20
CA ALA A 343 -5.28 26.22 -1.71
C ALA A 343 -5.68 26.74 -0.33
#